data_25f801e42a1c5a19103948f7190ef89c
#
_entry.id   25f801e42a1c5a19103948f7190ef89c
#
_cell.length_a   1.000
_cell.length_b   1.000
_cell.length_c   1.000
_cell.angle_alpha   90.00
_cell.angle_beta   90.00
_cell.angle_gamma   90.00
#
_symmetry.space_group_name_H-M   'P 1'
#
loop_
_entity.id
_entity.type
_entity.pdbx_description
1 polymer ?
#
loop_
_entity_poly.entity_id
_entity_poly.type
_entity_poly.pdbx_seq_one_letter_code
_entity_poly.pdbx_strand_id
1 'polypeptide(L)'
;MVDQQPLWVRRVLVSRERYAPYFDGLTQYAVLDKPMVFSGDFDISIEAEGLRNDSFQALFSGETVDNFFRLLQGGSGIQCYIGGAIVSWLTNQFDASKPHQYRLKRVGSVASIGVDGEWKVSREGIQTPLTVTRMMRSWTTSLFTRGQIRELIIQGAVYPLDQKESAIQRSQPDNGNSLTIINHTKAMWRRV
;
A
#
# COMPACT_ATOMS: atom_id res chain seq x y z
N MET A 1 -12.62 -9.95 55.81
CA MET A 1 -11.75 -10.12 54.59
C MET A 1 -12.63 -9.85 53.40
N VAL A 2 -12.50 -8.67 52.78
CA VAL A 2 -13.25 -8.31 51.58
C VAL A 2 -12.36 -8.65 50.41
N ASP A 3 -12.83 -9.59 49.60
CA ASP A 3 -12.18 -10.07 48.40
C ASP A 3 -12.14 -8.94 47.35
N GLN A 4 -11.00 -8.28 47.21
CA GLN A 4 -10.78 -7.28 46.16
C GLN A 4 -10.45 -8.00 44.84
N GLN A 5 -11.46 -8.35 44.09
CA GLN A 5 -11.31 -8.77 42.71
C GLN A 5 -10.69 -7.62 41.88
N PRO A 6 -9.60 -7.82 41.16
CA PRO A 6 -9.05 -6.78 40.31
C PRO A 6 -10.03 -6.44 39.20
N LEU A 7 -10.35 -5.15 39.09
CA LEU A 7 -11.12 -4.56 38.00
C LEU A 7 -10.37 -4.79 36.67
N TRP A 8 -10.60 -5.94 36.06
CA TRP A 8 -10.33 -6.11 34.65
C TRP A 8 -11.27 -5.20 33.90
N VAL A 9 -10.76 -4.06 33.47
CA VAL A 9 -11.44 -3.21 32.49
C VAL A 9 -11.75 -4.12 31.31
N ARG A 10 -13.00 -4.58 31.20
CA ARG A 10 -13.53 -5.12 29.97
C ARG A 10 -13.34 -4.01 28.93
N ARG A 11 -12.27 -4.12 28.11
CA ARG A 11 -12.25 -3.44 26.83
C ARG A 11 -13.49 -3.95 26.11
N VAL A 12 -14.55 -3.17 26.14
CA VAL A 12 -15.64 -3.31 25.19
C VAL A 12 -14.95 -3.12 23.87
N LEU A 13 -14.70 -4.21 23.17
CA LEU A 13 -14.36 -4.19 21.76
C LEU A 13 -15.61 -3.69 21.06
N VAL A 14 -15.82 -2.37 21.09
CA VAL A 14 -16.70 -1.72 20.14
C VAL A 14 -16.06 -2.07 18.81
N SER A 15 -16.64 -3.02 18.08
CA SER A 15 -16.27 -3.27 16.72
C SER A 15 -16.58 -1.99 15.95
N ARG A 16 -15.60 -1.09 15.88
CA ARG A 16 -15.73 0.11 15.05
C ARG A 16 -15.86 -0.42 13.64
N GLU A 17 -16.98 -0.12 13.00
CA GLU A 17 -17.13 -0.36 11.58
C GLU A 17 -15.92 0.24 10.89
N ARG A 18 -15.12 -0.63 10.26
CA ARG A 18 -13.95 -0.20 9.50
C ARG A 18 -14.40 0.11 8.08
N TYR A 19 -13.89 1.19 7.56
CA TYR A 19 -14.11 1.60 6.18
C TYR A 19 -12.76 1.74 5.51
N ALA A 20 -12.72 1.47 4.21
CA ALA A 20 -11.54 1.68 3.39
C ALA A 20 -11.93 2.30 2.05
N PRO A 21 -11.08 3.18 1.46
CA PRO A 21 -11.39 3.83 0.20
C PRO A 21 -11.30 2.83 -0.96
N TYR A 22 -12.30 2.86 -1.82
CA TYR A 22 -12.30 2.15 -3.10
C TYR A 22 -12.05 3.14 -4.22
N PHE A 23 -10.92 3.01 -4.89
CA PHE A 23 -10.50 3.84 -6.01
C PHE A 23 -11.17 3.38 -7.29
N ASP A 24 -11.64 4.33 -8.11
CA ASP A 24 -12.44 4.07 -9.32
C ASP A 24 -11.63 3.52 -10.50
N GLY A 25 -10.32 3.70 -10.49
CA GLY A 25 -9.44 3.35 -11.60
C GLY A 25 -9.50 4.33 -12.77
N LEU A 26 -10.04 5.52 -12.56
CA LEU A 26 -10.23 6.56 -13.59
C LEU A 26 -9.61 7.89 -13.20
N THR A 27 -9.93 8.38 -12.00
CA THR A 27 -9.55 9.73 -11.56
C THR A 27 -9.03 9.78 -10.13
N GLN A 28 -9.34 8.77 -9.33
CA GLN A 28 -9.01 8.73 -7.90
C GLN A 28 -7.65 8.09 -7.66
N TYR A 29 -6.85 8.73 -6.83
CA TYR A 29 -5.55 8.25 -6.37
C TYR A 29 -5.19 8.96 -5.06
N ALA A 30 -4.09 8.58 -4.45
CA ALA A 30 -3.61 9.27 -3.26
C ALA A 30 -2.19 9.80 -3.47
N VAL A 31 -1.88 10.95 -2.87
CA VAL A 31 -0.59 11.63 -2.96
C VAL A 31 -0.02 11.79 -1.55
N LEU A 32 1.24 11.47 -1.37
CA LEU A 32 1.97 11.79 -0.16
C LEU A 32 2.25 13.30 -0.12
N ASP A 33 2.07 13.90 1.03
CA ASP A 33 2.30 15.33 1.26
C ASP A 33 3.75 15.73 0.93
N LYS A 34 4.67 14.81 1.25
CA LYS A 34 6.08 14.91 0.91
C LYS A 34 6.54 13.61 0.26
N PRO A 35 7.35 13.67 -0.81
CA PRO A 35 7.97 12.47 -1.35
C PRO A 35 8.74 11.71 -0.26
N MET A 36 8.56 10.39 -0.21
CA MET A 36 9.39 9.53 0.63
C MET A 36 10.53 8.97 -0.19
N VAL A 37 11.76 9.23 0.23
CA VAL A 37 12.98 8.76 -0.42
C VAL A 37 13.71 7.80 0.51
N PHE A 38 13.85 6.55 0.08
CA PHE A 38 14.50 5.48 0.84
C PHE A 38 15.87 5.19 0.22
N SER A 39 16.92 5.81 0.76
CA SER A 39 18.30 5.59 0.31
C SER A 39 18.95 4.35 0.95
N GLY A 40 18.43 3.89 2.10
CA GLY A 40 18.86 2.69 2.83
C GLY A 40 17.79 1.61 2.86
N ASP A 41 17.74 0.87 3.96
CA ASP A 41 16.74 -0.15 4.22
C ASP A 41 15.33 0.44 4.27
N PHE A 42 14.36 -0.33 3.78
CA PHE A 42 12.95 0.05 3.88
C PHE A 42 12.04 -1.17 3.96
N ASP A 43 10.82 -0.94 4.45
CA ASP A 43 9.77 -1.93 4.53
C ASP A 43 8.42 -1.25 4.28
N ILE A 44 7.74 -1.63 3.20
CA ILE A 44 6.45 -1.09 2.78
C ILE A 44 5.49 -2.26 2.63
N SER A 45 4.35 -2.19 3.29
CA SER A 45 3.27 -3.17 3.20
C SER A 45 1.95 -2.50 2.84
N ILE A 46 1.20 -3.12 1.93
CA ILE A 46 -0.10 -2.64 1.44
C ILE A 46 -1.08 -3.79 1.50
N GLU A 47 -2.19 -3.62 2.22
CA GLU A 47 -3.33 -4.53 2.14
C GLU A 47 -4.33 -3.97 1.14
N ALA A 48 -4.59 -4.72 0.06
CA ALA A 48 -5.50 -4.31 -1.00
C ALA A 48 -6.33 -5.46 -1.56
N GLU A 49 -7.49 -5.11 -2.13
CA GLU A 49 -8.40 -6.07 -2.79
C GLU A 49 -9.14 -5.43 -3.97
N GLY A 50 -9.79 -6.26 -4.78
CA GLY A 50 -10.59 -5.81 -5.91
C GLY A 50 -9.76 -5.15 -7.00
N LEU A 51 -8.46 -5.43 -7.04
CA LEU A 51 -7.57 -4.96 -8.10
C LEU A 51 -7.89 -5.67 -9.42
N ARG A 52 -7.75 -4.98 -10.53
CA ARG A 52 -8.05 -5.56 -11.85
C ARG A 52 -6.91 -6.43 -12.34
N ASN A 53 -7.25 -7.52 -13.03
CA ASN A 53 -6.26 -8.37 -13.70
C ASN A 53 -6.07 -8.00 -15.19
N ASP A 54 -6.96 -7.21 -15.77
CA ASP A 54 -6.95 -6.89 -17.20
C ASP A 54 -5.96 -5.78 -17.62
N SER A 55 -5.35 -5.12 -16.66
CA SER A 55 -4.39 -4.03 -16.88
C SER A 55 -3.34 -3.97 -15.79
N PHE A 56 -2.27 -3.21 -16.03
CA PHE A 56 -1.30 -2.88 -14.99
C PHE A 56 -1.97 -2.08 -13.87
N GLN A 57 -1.68 -2.48 -12.62
CA GLN A 57 -2.24 -1.83 -11.43
C GLN A 57 -1.09 -1.33 -10.55
N ALA A 58 -0.84 -0.02 -10.55
CA ALA A 58 0.19 0.57 -9.70
C ALA A 58 -0.30 0.69 -8.25
N LEU A 59 0.34 -0.01 -7.33
CA LEU A 59 0.10 0.13 -5.89
C LEU A 59 0.70 1.44 -5.38
N PHE A 60 1.94 1.73 -5.79
CA PHE A 60 2.56 3.05 -5.61
C PHE A 60 3.50 3.38 -6.76
N SER A 61 3.84 4.66 -6.89
CA SER A 61 4.86 5.14 -7.83
C SER A 61 5.56 6.40 -7.34
N GLY A 62 6.74 6.65 -7.90
CA GLY A 62 7.42 7.93 -7.88
C GLY A 62 6.93 8.86 -9.01
N GLU A 63 7.73 9.88 -9.32
CA GLU A 63 7.48 10.82 -10.41
C GLU A 63 7.88 10.26 -11.79
N THR A 64 8.77 9.27 -11.81
CA THR A 64 9.35 8.69 -13.02
C THR A 64 9.09 7.19 -13.10
N VAL A 65 9.37 6.60 -14.26
CA VAL A 65 9.31 5.15 -14.50
C VAL A 65 10.28 4.36 -13.62
N ASP A 66 11.26 4.99 -13.03
CA ASP A 66 12.33 4.33 -12.28
C ASP A 66 11.89 3.88 -10.87
N ASN A 67 10.70 4.31 -10.42
CA ASN A 67 10.19 4.01 -9.09
C ASN A 67 8.72 3.66 -9.15
N PHE A 68 8.40 2.37 -9.05
CA PHE A 68 7.03 1.91 -8.89
C PHE A 68 6.95 0.49 -8.31
N PHE A 69 5.79 0.16 -7.79
CA PHE A 69 5.38 -1.19 -7.39
C PHE A 69 4.01 -1.47 -7.97
N ARG A 70 3.93 -2.48 -8.85
CA ARG A 70 2.70 -2.75 -9.62
C ARG A 70 2.42 -4.22 -9.79
N LEU A 71 1.15 -4.53 -10.00
CA LEU A 71 0.71 -5.80 -10.55
C LEU A 71 0.81 -5.78 -12.06
N LEU A 72 1.18 -6.91 -12.63
CA LEU A 72 1.25 -7.12 -14.06
C LEU A 72 -0.12 -7.51 -14.62
N GLN A 73 -0.35 -7.18 -15.89
CA GLN A 73 -1.57 -7.53 -16.60
C GLN A 73 -1.78 -9.05 -16.64
N GLY A 74 -3.03 -9.48 -16.61
CA GLY A 74 -3.40 -10.89 -16.70
C GLY A 74 -3.10 -11.72 -15.45
N GLY A 75 -2.85 -11.09 -14.29
CA GLY A 75 -2.44 -11.80 -13.08
C GLY A 75 -1.05 -12.45 -13.22
N SER A 76 -0.23 -11.96 -14.17
CA SER A 76 1.06 -12.56 -14.50
C SER A 76 2.18 -12.24 -13.50
N GLY A 77 1.85 -11.58 -12.38
CA GLY A 77 2.76 -11.36 -11.26
C GLY A 77 2.84 -9.93 -10.77
N ILE A 78 3.94 -9.64 -10.08
CA ILE A 78 4.22 -8.37 -9.44
C ILE A 78 5.60 -7.89 -9.86
N GLN A 79 5.73 -6.60 -10.10
CA GLN A 79 6.98 -5.97 -10.50
C GLN A 79 7.23 -4.69 -9.71
N CYS A 80 8.48 -4.50 -9.33
CA CYS A 80 8.96 -3.26 -8.72
C CYS A 80 10.17 -2.72 -9.48
N TYR A 81 10.21 -1.40 -9.65
CA TYR A 81 11.40 -0.65 -10.06
C TYR A 81 11.88 0.19 -8.88
N ILE A 82 13.16 0.09 -8.57
CA ILE A 82 13.82 0.83 -7.51
C ILE A 82 15.00 1.56 -8.14
N GLY A 83 14.83 2.86 -8.46
CA GLY A 83 15.82 3.65 -9.17
C GLY A 83 16.24 3.01 -10.49
N GLY A 84 15.29 2.43 -11.25
CA GLY A 84 15.50 1.74 -12.50
C GLY A 84 15.90 0.26 -12.39
N ALA A 85 16.29 -0.23 -11.22
CA ALA A 85 16.56 -1.66 -11.00
C ALA A 85 15.26 -2.45 -10.82
N ILE A 86 15.12 -3.58 -11.51
CA ILE A 86 13.87 -4.36 -11.58
C ILE A 86 13.90 -5.54 -10.62
N VAL A 87 12.85 -5.68 -9.79
CA VAL A 87 12.54 -6.91 -9.06
C VAL A 87 11.19 -7.41 -9.56
N SER A 88 11.13 -8.66 -10.04
CA SER A 88 9.89 -9.22 -10.61
C SER A 88 9.63 -10.63 -10.08
N TRP A 89 8.43 -10.85 -9.59
CA TRP A 89 7.86 -12.17 -9.34
C TRP A 89 6.85 -12.46 -10.44
N LEU A 90 7.11 -13.46 -11.26
CA LEU A 90 6.23 -13.89 -12.33
C LEU A 90 5.47 -15.14 -11.92
N THR A 91 4.18 -15.17 -12.23
CA THR A 91 3.25 -16.27 -11.95
C THR A 91 2.11 -16.22 -12.96
N ASN A 92 1.37 -17.29 -13.12
CA ASN A 92 0.20 -17.37 -14.00
C ASN A 92 -1.12 -17.65 -13.23
N GLN A 93 -1.08 -17.58 -11.90
CA GLN A 93 -2.22 -17.98 -11.06
C GLN A 93 -2.56 -16.95 -9.97
N PHE A 94 -2.14 -15.69 -10.13
CA PHE A 94 -2.37 -14.68 -9.13
C PHE A 94 -3.69 -13.94 -9.38
N ASP A 95 -4.64 -14.07 -8.44
CA ASP A 95 -5.94 -13.38 -8.51
C ASP A 95 -5.95 -12.12 -7.63
N ALA A 96 -5.50 -11.01 -8.19
CA ALA A 96 -5.46 -9.72 -7.50
C ALA A 96 -6.85 -9.16 -7.11
N SER A 97 -7.95 -9.78 -7.54
CA SER A 97 -9.29 -9.38 -7.11
C SER A 97 -9.59 -9.78 -5.66
N LYS A 98 -8.86 -10.73 -5.12
CA LYS A 98 -8.94 -11.17 -3.73
C LYS A 98 -8.15 -10.24 -2.79
N PRO A 99 -8.47 -10.25 -1.48
CA PRO A 99 -7.65 -9.55 -0.50
C PRO A 99 -6.24 -10.15 -0.44
N HIS A 100 -5.23 -9.30 -0.56
CA HIS A 100 -3.82 -9.69 -0.43
C HIS A 100 -3.05 -8.63 0.33
N GLN A 101 -2.03 -9.07 1.07
CA GLN A 101 -0.98 -8.21 1.60
C GLN A 101 0.22 -8.24 0.66
N TYR A 102 0.54 -7.10 0.08
CA TYR A 102 1.71 -6.88 -0.77
C TYR A 102 2.81 -6.24 0.05
N ARG A 103 4.02 -6.77 -0.01
CA ARG A 103 5.16 -6.23 0.73
C ARG A 103 6.37 -6.04 -0.16
N LEU A 104 7.00 -4.89 -0.05
CA LEU A 104 8.29 -4.59 -0.65
C LEU A 104 9.27 -4.20 0.45
N LYS A 105 10.39 -4.93 0.53
CA LYS A 105 11.41 -4.70 1.56
C LYS A 105 12.79 -4.67 0.92
N ARG A 106 13.67 -3.81 1.42
CA ARG A 106 15.10 -3.85 1.15
C ARG A 106 15.88 -3.93 2.46
N VAL A 107 16.90 -4.80 2.48
CA VAL A 107 17.89 -4.90 3.55
C VAL A 107 19.27 -4.91 2.90
N GLY A 108 20.10 -3.92 3.21
CA GLY A 108 21.35 -3.69 2.49
C GLY A 108 21.10 -3.47 1.01
N SER A 109 21.64 -4.35 0.17
CA SER A 109 21.43 -4.33 -1.29
C SER A 109 20.42 -5.35 -1.80
N VAL A 110 19.73 -6.07 -0.92
CA VAL A 110 18.76 -7.11 -1.31
C VAL A 110 17.35 -6.56 -1.21
N ALA A 111 16.65 -6.48 -2.35
CA ALA A 111 15.23 -6.10 -2.40
C ALA A 111 14.36 -7.35 -2.64
N SER A 112 13.26 -7.45 -1.90
CA SER A 112 12.36 -8.62 -1.90
C SER A 112 10.91 -8.21 -2.05
N ILE A 113 10.16 -8.97 -2.85
CA ILE A 113 8.70 -8.87 -2.97
C ILE A 113 8.08 -10.03 -2.19
N GLY A 114 7.15 -9.70 -1.30
CA GLY A 114 6.35 -10.65 -0.52
C GLY A 114 4.86 -10.50 -0.83
N VAL A 115 4.13 -11.60 -0.69
CA VAL A 115 2.66 -11.66 -0.78
C VAL A 115 2.16 -12.59 0.32
N ASP A 116 1.19 -12.13 1.10
CA ASP A 116 0.51 -12.89 2.15
C ASP A 116 1.48 -13.54 3.15
N GLY A 117 2.50 -12.77 3.55
CA GLY A 117 3.52 -13.19 4.51
C GLY A 117 4.66 -14.04 3.93
N GLU A 118 4.60 -14.44 2.66
CA GLU A 118 5.64 -15.23 2.00
C GLU A 118 6.50 -14.38 1.07
N TRP A 119 7.82 -14.53 1.14
CA TRP A 119 8.74 -13.92 0.16
C TRP A 119 8.69 -14.71 -1.15
N LYS A 120 8.31 -14.06 -2.24
CA LYS A 120 8.14 -14.66 -3.56
C LYS A 120 9.40 -14.54 -4.42
N VAL A 121 10.13 -13.44 -4.27
CA VAL A 121 11.38 -13.20 -5.01
C VAL A 121 12.27 -12.23 -4.25
N SER A 122 13.58 -12.40 -4.40
CA SER A 122 14.59 -11.44 -3.94
C SER A 122 15.61 -11.18 -5.06
N ARG A 123 16.12 -9.96 -5.09
CA ARG A 123 17.19 -9.55 -6.01
C ARG A 123 18.27 -8.79 -5.25
N GLU A 124 19.52 -9.16 -5.48
CA GLU A 124 20.71 -8.49 -4.96
C GLU A 124 21.16 -7.33 -5.85
N GLY A 125 22.06 -6.50 -5.34
CA GLY A 125 22.69 -5.41 -6.08
C GLY A 125 21.81 -4.16 -6.22
N ILE A 126 20.73 -4.03 -5.45
CA ILE A 126 19.84 -2.87 -5.45
C ILE A 126 20.39 -1.82 -4.46
N GLN A 127 21.08 -0.80 -5.00
CA GLN A 127 21.66 0.29 -4.18
C GLN A 127 21.01 1.65 -4.46
N THR A 128 20.24 1.76 -5.53
CA THR A 128 19.55 2.99 -5.91
C THR A 128 18.42 3.32 -4.94
N PRO A 129 18.11 4.61 -4.68
CA PRO A 129 16.99 5.00 -3.85
C PRO A 129 15.63 4.59 -4.46
N LEU A 130 14.68 4.23 -3.59
CA LEU A 130 13.26 4.16 -3.94
C LEU A 130 12.61 5.49 -3.58
N THR A 131 11.88 6.08 -4.52
CA THR A 131 11.07 7.28 -4.27
C THR A 131 9.59 6.93 -4.42
N VAL A 132 8.79 7.28 -3.42
CA VAL A 132 7.32 7.11 -3.42
C VAL A 132 6.68 8.48 -3.27
N THR A 133 5.79 8.83 -4.20
CA THR A 133 5.05 10.10 -4.19
C THR A 133 3.55 9.90 -4.19
N ARG A 134 3.06 8.79 -4.74
CA ARG A 134 1.64 8.53 -4.91
C ARG A 134 1.29 7.04 -4.84
N MET A 135 0.00 6.79 -4.56
CA MET A 135 -0.60 5.48 -4.48
C MET A 135 -1.74 5.36 -5.49
N MET A 136 -2.04 4.15 -5.96
CA MET A 136 -3.14 3.84 -6.86
C MET A 136 -3.10 4.58 -8.21
N ARG A 137 -1.93 5.04 -8.60
CA ARG A 137 -1.65 5.69 -9.87
C ARG A 137 -0.20 5.45 -10.28
N SER A 138 0.00 5.21 -11.57
CA SER A 138 1.34 5.16 -12.16
C SER A 138 1.96 6.56 -12.29
N TRP A 139 3.26 6.62 -12.62
CA TRP A 139 3.97 7.86 -12.96
C TRP A 139 3.34 8.56 -14.18
N THR A 140 2.66 7.82 -15.07
CA THR A 140 1.93 8.41 -16.20
C THR A 140 0.60 9.01 -15.74
N THR A 141 0.07 9.93 -16.53
CA THR A 141 -1.20 10.60 -16.23
C THR A 141 -2.43 9.76 -16.49
N SER A 142 -2.30 8.60 -17.15
CA SER A 142 -3.42 7.82 -17.67
C SER A 142 -3.64 6.44 -17.02
N LEU A 143 -2.72 5.96 -16.18
CA LEU A 143 -2.85 4.65 -15.54
C LEU A 143 -3.23 4.79 -14.07
N PHE A 144 -4.53 4.68 -13.80
CA PHE A 144 -5.11 4.65 -12.47
C PHE A 144 -5.43 3.22 -12.07
N THR A 145 -5.23 2.90 -10.80
CA THR A 145 -5.53 1.60 -10.24
C THR A 145 -6.94 1.57 -9.68
N ARG A 146 -7.70 0.55 -10.02
CA ARG A 146 -9.01 0.27 -9.45
C ARG A 146 -8.86 -0.73 -8.32
N GLY A 147 -9.52 -0.47 -7.19
CA GLY A 147 -9.56 -1.40 -6.06
C GLY A 147 -9.60 -0.67 -4.73
N GLN A 148 -9.57 -1.43 -3.67
CA GLN A 148 -9.63 -0.95 -2.30
C GLN A 148 -8.26 -1.11 -1.63
N ILE A 149 -7.77 -0.08 -0.93
CA ILE A 149 -6.65 -0.21 0.00
C ILE A 149 -7.22 -0.17 1.42
N ARG A 150 -6.93 -1.21 2.20
CA ARG A 150 -7.38 -1.33 3.60
C ARG A 150 -6.38 -0.75 4.58
N GLU A 151 -5.10 -0.95 4.27
CA GLU A 151 -4.01 -0.50 5.12
C GLU A 151 -2.75 -0.25 4.30
N LEU A 152 -1.99 0.74 4.70
CA LEU A 152 -0.66 1.02 4.20
C LEU A 152 0.28 1.16 5.41
N ILE A 153 1.39 0.43 5.40
CA ILE A 153 2.45 0.55 6.40
C ILE A 153 3.74 0.94 5.70
N ILE A 154 4.35 2.04 6.11
CA ILE A 154 5.63 2.50 5.59
C ILE A 154 6.58 2.71 6.77
N GLN A 155 7.69 1.96 6.83
CA GLN A 155 8.69 2.05 7.92
C GLN A 155 8.06 1.98 9.32
N GLY A 156 7.07 1.12 9.49
CA GLY A 156 6.34 0.96 10.74
C GLY A 156 5.27 2.01 11.03
N ALA A 157 5.19 3.09 10.26
CA ALA A 157 4.07 4.03 10.35
C ALA A 157 2.86 3.48 9.59
N VAL A 158 1.74 3.32 10.29
CA VAL A 158 0.50 2.79 9.75
C VAL A 158 -0.40 3.92 9.26
N TYR A 159 -0.86 3.85 8.02
CA TYR A 159 -1.91 4.69 7.46
C TYR A 159 -3.19 3.84 7.37
N PRO A 160 -4.09 3.92 8.35
CA PRO A 160 -5.23 3.00 8.43
C PRO A 160 -6.28 3.25 7.32
N LEU A 161 -6.19 4.39 6.62
CA LEU A 161 -7.09 4.76 5.53
C LEU A 161 -8.58 4.59 5.90
N ASP A 162 -8.96 4.98 7.12
CA ASP A 162 -10.31 4.81 7.67
C ASP A 162 -11.03 6.13 7.96
N GLN A 163 -10.39 7.26 7.65
CA GLN A 163 -10.93 8.60 7.89
C GLN A 163 -11.85 9.04 6.74
N LYS A 164 -13.01 8.39 6.62
CA LYS A 164 -13.96 8.55 5.50
C LYS A 164 -14.50 9.96 5.28
N GLU A 165 -14.49 10.81 6.30
CA GLU A 165 -14.96 12.19 6.19
C GLU A 165 -13.85 13.16 5.73
N SER A 166 -12.62 12.67 5.57
CA SER A 166 -11.47 13.47 5.19
C SER A 166 -10.75 12.89 3.98
N ALA A 167 -10.36 13.76 3.06
CA ALA A 167 -9.42 13.40 2.00
C ALA A 167 -8.00 13.14 2.55
N ILE A 168 -7.67 13.71 3.72
CA ILE A 168 -6.34 13.59 4.34
C ILE A 168 -6.34 12.40 5.29
N GLN A 169 -5.46 11.45 5.04
CA GLN A 169 -5.22 10.27 5.86
C GLN A 169 -3.88 10.40 6.57
N ARG A 170 -3.86 10.32 7.88
CA ARG A 170 -2.67 10.49 8.71
C ARG A 170 -2.10 9.16 9.16
N SER A 171 -0.77 9.09 9.30
CA SER A 171 -0.10 7.91 9.86
C SER A 171 -0.27 7.81 11.38
N GLN A 172 -0.08 6.59 11.89
CA GLN A 172 -0.05 6.30 13.33
C GLN A 172 1.18 5.42 13.63
N PRO A 173 2.16 5.87 14.40
CA PRO A 173 2.27 7.24 14.93
C PRO A 173 2.41 8.28 13.82
N ASP A 174 2.09 9.53 14.14
CA ASP A 174 2.24 10.64 13.20
C ASP A 174 3.74 10.84 12.87
N ASN A 175 4.11 10.62 11.62
CA ASN A 175 5.47 10.77 11.12
C ASN A 175 5.69 12.11 10.39
N GLY A 176 4.73 13.04 10.50
CA GLY A 176 4.77 14.35 9.84
C GLY A 176 4.54 14.29 8.33
N ASN A 177 4.04 13.17 7.82
CA ASN A 177 3.60 13.01 6.43
C ASN A 177 2.15 12.51 6.40
N SER A 178 1.37 12.98 5.47
CA SER A 178 0.00 12.57 5.26
C SER A 178 -0.22 12.08 3.84
N LEU A 179 -1.29 11.32 3.65
CA LEU A 179 -1.74 10.83 2.36
C LEU A 179 -3.03 11.55 1.99
N THR A 180 -3.02 12.34 0.93
CA THR A 180 -4.20 13.06 0.44
C THR A 180 -4.85 12.30 -0.71
N ILE A 181 -6.12 11.93 -0.55
CA ILE A 181 -6.91 11.28 -1.60
C ILE A 181 -7.44 12.34 -2.57
N ILE A 182 -6.99 12.28 -3.80
CA ILE A 182 -7.41 13.17 -4.87
C ILE A 182 -8.77 12.70 -5.42
N ASN A 183 -9.63 13.64 -5.71
CA ASN A 183 -11.03 13.41 -6.11
C ASN A 183 -11.80 12.55 -5.08
N HIS A 184 -11.53 12.82 -3.80
CA HIS A 184 -12.21 12.19 -2.68
C HIS A 184 -13.73 12.40 -2.75
N THR A 185 -14.48 11.31 -2.55
CA THR A 185 -15.95 11.35 -2.43
C THR A 185 -16.39 10.46 -1.28
N LYS A 186 -17.50 10.79 -0.61
CA LYS A 186 -18.04 9.93 0.45
C LYS A 186 -18.45 8.54 -0.08
N ALA A 187 -18.87 8.46 -1.34
CA ALA A 187 -19.32 7.22 -1.98
C ALA A 187 -18.19 6.20 -2.24
N MET A 188 -16.92 6.63 -2.20
CA MET A 188 -15.79 5.72 -2.41
C MET A 188 -15.51 4.79 -1.20
N TRP A 189 -16.02 5.13 -0.02
CA TRP A 189 -15.75 4.39 1.20
C TRP A 189 -16.64 3.15 1.31
N ARG A 190 -16.01 1.99 1.44
CA ARG A 190 -16.67 0.70 1.60
C ARG A 190 -16.37 0.11 2.95
N ARG A 191 -17.35 -0.57 3.53
CA ARG A 191 -17.18 -1.35 4.76
C ARG A 191 -16.26 -2.54 4.49
N VAL A 192 -15.33 -2.80 5.41
CA VAL A 192 -14.37 -3.91 5.39
C VAL A 192 -14.53 -4.79 6.62
#